data_1005caa9cae790dac9b16164c1ecb0a9
#
_entry.id   1005caa9cae790dac9b16164c1ecb0a9
#
_cell.length_a   1.000
_cell.length_b   1.000
_cell.length_c   1.000
_cell.angle_alpha   90.00
_cell.angle_beta   90.00
_cell.angle_gamma   90.00
#
_symmetry.space_group_name_H-M   'P 1'
#
loop_
_entity.id
_entity.type
_entity.pdbx_description
1 polymer ?
#
loop_
_entity_poly.entity_id
_entity_poly.type
_entity_poly.pdbx_seq_one_letter_code
_entity_poly.pdbx_strand_id
1 'polypeptide(L)'
;CSVRSSASAIKCGTSSYGGFKNVVIERINIKNTYRSAIALECYQTGIMENILIQNITAKNTGNAIFVRLGRKPMDNYLRDSVSEIKNVTIRNVKVTVPFKRPDYDYELRGPALPFFHNIFPSSIVGIPGHPIENVTLENIKITYPGRGNRAFANLPLNRLDDIPEKPGDYPEFSMFGELPAWGFYLRHVDGVNVKNVKIKIKDEDYRPAIVCDDVKNMRVESLKVKGDNKANDIILHKSENVEIID
;
A
#
# COMPACT_ATOMS: atom_id res chain seq x y z
N CYS A 1 -5.94 1.60 21.61
CA CYS A 1 -4.63 2.05 22.13
C CYS A 1 -4.07 3.20 21.29
N SER A 2 -2.96 3.82 21.76
CA SER A 2 -2.19 4.80 20.99
C SER A 2 -0.82 4.22 20.67
N VAL A 3 -0.39 4.45 19.42
CA VAL A 3 0.89 3.93 18.91
C VAL A 3 1.72 5.06 18.32
N ARG A 4 3.01 5.06 18.63
CA ARG A 4 4.09 5.80 17.97
C ARG A 4 5.19 4.81 17.61
N SER A 5 5.74 4.88 16.41
CA SER A 5 6.73 3.88 15.99
C SER A 5 7.83 4.49 15.12
N SER A 6 9.07 4.09 15.39
CA SER A 6 10.23 4.34 14.53
C SER A 6 10.28 3.40 13.30
N ALA A 7 9.30 2.52 13.17
CA ALA A 7 9.07 1.65 12.03
C ALA A 7 7.60 1.77 11.58
N SER A 8 6.91 0.71 11.21
CA SER A 8 5.47 0.70 10.96
C SER A 8 4.69 0.56 12.27
N ALA A 9 3.51 1.19 12.37
CA ALA A 9 2.72 1.17 13.61
C ALA A 9 1.96 -0.15 13.77
N ILE A 10 1.26 -0.60 12.73
CA ILE A 10 0.65 -1.91 12.65
C ILE A 10 1.48 -2.68 11.63
N LYS A 11 2.09 -3.80 12.05
CA LYS A 11 2.90 -4.61 11.15
C LYS A 11 2.69 -6.10 11.40
N CYS A 12 2.28 -6.82 10.38
CA CYS A 12 2.35 -8.26 10.28
C CYS A 12 3.46 -8.65 9.29
N GLY A 13 4.42 -9.44 9.72
CA GLY A 13 5.60 -9.79 8.91
C GLY A 13 6.86 -9.07 9.40
N THR A 14 8.00 -9.15 8.76
CA THR A 14 8.31 -9.74 7.43
C THR A 14 8.41 -11.27 7.49
N SER A 15 9.03 -11.81 8.56
CA SER A 15 9.13 -13.25 8.81
C SER A 15 7.76 -13.81 9.17
N SER A 16 7.21 -14.62 8.30
CA SER A 16 5.82 -15.08 8.38
C SER A 16 5.67 -16.59 8.13
N TYR A 17 6.60 -17.38 8.62
CA TYR A 17 6.59 -18.85 8.43
C TYR A 17 5.30 -19.53 8.88
N GLY A 18 4.79 -19.14 10.05
CA GLY A 18 3.55 -19.66 10.57
C GLY A 18 2.30 -19.01 10.01
N GLY A 19 2.47 -17.92 9.24
CA GLY A 19 1.36 -17.13 8.75
C GLY A 19 0.63 -16.32 9.83
N PHE A 20 -0.43 -15.65 9.40
CA PHE A 20 -1.35 -14.89 10.25
C PHE A 20 -2.78 -15.23 9.82
N LYS A 21 -3.57 -15.84 10.69
CA LYS A 21 -4.95 -16.23 10.36
C LYS A 21 -5.94 -15.69 11.37
N ASN A 22 -7.09 -15.19 10.87
CA ASN A 22 -8.20 -14.73 11.69
C ASN A 22 -7.80 -13.64 12.68
N VAL A 23 -7.08 -12.64 12.20
CA VAL A 23 -6.54 -11.52 13.02
C VAL A 23 -7.47 -10.32 12.93
N VAL A 24 -7.83 -9.76 14.08
CA VAL A 24 -8.58 -8.50 14.18
C VAL A 24 -7.72 -7.47 14.90
N ILE A 25 -7.49 -6.33 14.23
CA ILE A 25 -6.75 -5.18 14.78
C ILE A 25 -7.67 -3.99 14.72
N GLU A 26 -8.01 -3.38 15.87
CA GLU A 26 -8.99 -2.32 15.89
C GLU A 26 -8.76 -1.23 16.95
N ARG A 27 -9.38 -0.07 16.73
CA ARG A 27 -9.42 1.07 17.67
C ARG A 27 -8.01 1.54 18.06
N ILE A 28 -7.20 1.84 17.05
CA ILE A 28 -5.82 2.31 17.24
C ILE A 28 -5.68 3.76 16.76
N ASN A 29 -5.11 4.58 17.62
CA ASN A 29 -4.70 5.95 17.31
C ASN A 29 -3.19 5.99 17.09
N ILE A 30 -2.77 6.29 15.87
CA ILE A 30 -1.38 6.28 15.44
C ILE A 30 -0.87 7.70 15.26
N LYS A 31 0.30 8.01 15.78
CA LYS A 31 0.93 9.32 15.61
C LYS A 31 2.43 9.17 15.38
N ASN A 32 2.99 10.04 14.53
CA ASN A 32 4.44 10.16 14.35
C ASN A 32 5.10 8.80 14.06
N THR A 33 4.64 8.13 13.02
CA THR A 33 5.18 6.83 12.60
C THR A 33 6.08 7.02 11.39
N TYR A 34 7.31 6.56 11.49
CA TYR A 34 8.33 6.77 10.46
C TYR A 34 7.99 6.08 9.13
N ARG A 35 7.46 4.86 9.21
CA ARG A 35 7.06 4.05 8.06
C ARG A 35 5.52 4.02 7.91
N SER A 36 4.96 2.90 7.59
CA SER A 36 3.53 2.77 7.32
C SER A 36 2.66 2.76 8.58
N ALA A 37 1.48 3.35 8.51
CA ALA A 37 0.47 3.17 9.54
C ALA A 37 0.01 1.71 9.59
N ILE A 38 -0.20 1.10 8.41
CA ILE A 38 -0.59 -0.31 8.25
C ILE A 38 0.39 -0.95 7.27
N ALA A 39 1.07 -2.03 7.69
CA ALA A 39 1.98 -2.83 6.88
C ALA A 39 1.63 -4.32 7.03
N LEU A 40 1.21 -4.95 5.96
CA LEU A 40 0.94 -6.40 5.87
C LEU A 40 1.93 -7.02 4.88
N GLU A 41 2.88 -7.78 5.40
CA GLU A 41 4.00 -8.30 4.62
C GLU A 41 4.12 -9.80 4.81
N CYS A 42 4.05 -10.58 3.73
CA CYS A 42 4.15 -12.02 3.79
C CYS A 42 5.24 -12.52 2.83
N TYR A 43 6.33 -13.08 3.36
CA TYR A 43 7.55 -13.36 2.59
C TYR A 43 8.10 -14.77 2.70
N GLN A 44 7.70 -15.52 3.70
CA GLN A 44 8.40 -16.77 4.02
C GLN A 44 7.40 -17.93 4.18
N THR A 45 6.80 -18.32 3.06
CA THR A 45 5.91 -19.48 2.97
C THR A 45 4.68 -19.47 3.88
N GLY A 46 4.45 -18.39 4.60
CA GLY A 46 3.28 -18.22 5.45
C GLY A 46 2.02 -17.86 4.67
N ILE A 47 0.87 -18.13 5.25
CA ILE A 47 -0.42 -17.71 4.73
C ILE A 47 -0.97 -16.60 5.64
N MET A 48 -1.21 -15.43 5.06
CA MET A 48 -1.91 -14.34 5.72
C MET A 48 -3.36 -14.34 5.25
N GLU A 49 -4.28 -14.70 6.13
CA GLU A 49 -5.67 -14.96 5.75
C GLU A 49 -6.67 -14.44 6.79
N ASN A 50 -7.78 -13.86 6.31
CA ASN A 50 -8.85 -13.32 7.14
C ASN A 50 -8.33 -12.25 8.12
N ILE A 51 -7.73 -11.21 7.58
CA ILE A 51 -7.20 -10.08 8.35
C ILE A 51 -8.21 -8.94 8.33
N LEU A 52 -8.65 -8.50 9.48
CA LEU A 52 -9.52 -7.34 9.65
C LEU A 52 -8.78 -6.23 10.39
N ILE A 53 -8.61 -5.08 9.73
CA ILE A 53 -8.07 -3.86 10.34
C ILE A 53 -9.16 -2.79 10.28
N GLN A 54 -9.59 -2.29 11.45
CA GLN A 54 -10.70 -1.34 11.49
C GLN A 54 -10.57 -0.26 12.55
N ASN A 55 -11.26 0.86 12.32
CA ASN A 55 -11.35 1.98 13.27
C ASN A 55 -9.96 2.54 13.63
N ILE A 56 -9.19 2.89 12.58
CA ILE A 56 -7.82 3.39 12.71
C ILE A 56 -7.80 4.89 12.40
N THR A 57 -7.15 5.66 13.26
CA THR A 57 -6.80 7.05 12.97
C THR A 57 -5.29 7.20 13.00
N ALA A 58 -4.70 7.74 11.93
CA ALA A 58 -3.25 7.92 11.83
C ALA A 58 -2.91 9.35 11.38
N LYS A 59 -1.98 9.98 12.08
CA LYS A 59 -1.48 11.32 11.74
C LYS A 59 0.04 11.34 11.73
N ASN A 60 0.59 12.01 10.73
CA ASN A 60 2.04 12.12 10.57
C ASN A 60 2.71 10.73 10.48
N THR A 61 2.29 9.96 9.48
CA THR A 61 2.83 8.62 9.17
C THR A 61 3.47 8.63 7.79
N GLY A 62 4.59 7.96 7.63
CA GLY A 62 5.34 7.95 6.37
C GLY A 62 4.57 7.36 5.19
N ASN A 63 3.67 6.42 5.46
CA ASN A 63 2.76 5.84 4.47
C ASN A 63 1.44 5.45 5.14
N ALA A 64 0.36 5.33 4.38
CA ALA A 64 -0.93 4.95 4.95
C ALA A 64 -1.10 3.43 4.99
N ILE A 65 -1.03 2.77 3.84
CA ILE A 65 -1.29 1.33 3.68
C ILE A 65 -0.22 0.74 2.76
N PHE A 66 0.43 -0.30 3.24
CA PHE A 66 1.40 -1.09 2.49
C PHE A 66 1.09 -2.58 2.66
N VAL A 67 0.68 -3.25 1.59
CA VAL A 67 0.43 -4.68 1.57
C VAL A 67 1.35 -5.30 0.53
N ARG A 68 2.21 -6.24 0.96
CA ARG A 68 3.23 -6.81 0.10
C ARG A 68 3.34 -8.32 0.27
N LEU A 69 3.11 -9.02 -0.83
CA LEU A 69 3.48 -10.42 -0.97
C LEU A 69 4.88 -10.47 -1.60
N GLY A 70 5.75 -11.27 -1.02
CA GLY A 70 7.08 -11.50 -1.56
C GLY A 70 7.48 -12.96 -1.49
N ARG A 71 8.67 -13.24 -1.98
CA ARG A 71 9.27 -14.57 -1.98
C ARG A 71 10.73 -14.45 -1.59
N LYS A 72 11.06 -14.81 -0.38
CA LYS A 72 12.46 -14.89 0.05
C LYS A 72 12.89 -16.34 0.08
N PRO A 73 13.82 -16.75 -0.78
CA PRO A 73 14.43 -18.07 -0.69
C PRO A 73 15.06 -18.23 0.69
N MET A 74 14.78 -19.33 1.34
CA MET A 74 15.49 -19.71 2.54
C MET A 74 16.51 -20.81 2.25
N ASP A 75 17.62 -20.72 2.96
CA ASP A 75 18.62 -21.75 2.96
C ASP A 75 17.99 -23.12 3.30
N ASN A 76 17.92 -23.99 2.32
CA ASN A 76 17.67 -25.43 2.40
C ASN A 76 16.29 -25.97 2.82
N TYR A 77 15.31 -25.16 3.22
CA TYR A 77 13.99 -25.65 3.56
C TYR A 77 12.90 -24.98 2.69
N LEU A 78 12.13 -25.78 1.97
CA LEU A 78 10.93 -25.36 1.20
C LEU A 78 11.21 -24.44 -0.01
N ARG A 79 11.96 -24.95 -0.98
CA ARG A 79 12.36 -24.21 -2.20
C ARG A 79 11.20 -23.75 -3.10
N ASP A 80 10.01 -24.33 -3.00
CA ASP A 80 8.95 -24.15 -3.99
C ASP A 80 7.65 -23.52 -3.47
N SER A 81 7.53 -23.21 -2.18
CA SER A 81 6.33 -22.60 -1.67
C SER A 81 6.42 -21.07 -1.67
N VAL A 82 5.40 -20.45 -2.24
CA VAL A 82 5.21 -19.00 -2.21
C VAL A 82 4.26 -18.66 -1.07
N SER A 83 4.47 -17.51 -0.42
CA SER A 83 3.52 -16.98 0.55
C SER A 83 2.19 -16.61 -0.10
N GLU A 84 1.13 -16.54 0.69
CA GLU A 84 -0.19 -16.10 0.24
C GLU A 84 -0.69 -14.96 1.12
N ILE A 85 -1.39 -14.00 0.52
CA ILE A 85 -2.19 -13.00 1.24
C ILE A 85 -3.58 -13.01 0.65
N LYS A 86 -4.59 -13.28 1.49
CA LYS A 86 -5.98 -13.36 1.04
C LYS A 86 -6.99 -12.93 2.10
N ASN A 87 -8.16 -12.44 1.63
CA ASN A 87 -9.25 -12.02 2.49
C ASN A 87 -8.82 -10.93 3.50
N VAL A 88 -8.30 -9.82 2.99
CA VAL A 88 -7.88 -8.67 3.81
C VAL A 88 -8.96 -7.59 3.76
N THR A 89 -9.47 -7.19 4.90
CA THR A 89 -10.42 -6.07 5.03
C THR A 89 -9.79 -4.94 5.85
N ILE A 90 -9.70 -3.76 5.25
CA ILE A 90 -9.27 -2.52 5.90
C ILE A 90 -10.43 -1.55 5.83
N ARG A 91 -11.01 -1.18 6.99
CA ARG A 91 -12.18 -0.31 7.01
C ARG A 91 -12.20 0.71 8.13
N ASN A 92 -12.97 1.79 7.92
CA ASN A 92 -13.10 2.90 8.88
C ASN A 92 -11.71 3.48 9.24
N VAL A 93 -10.94 3.88 8.23
CA VAL A 93 -9.56 4.34 8.40
C VAL A 93 -9.41 5.78 7.97
N LYS A 94 -8.75 6.59 8.80
CA LYS A 94 -8.41 7.98 8.49
C LYS A 94 -6.92 8.22 8.67
N VAL A 95 -6.24 8.60 7.59
CA VAL A 95 -4.79 8.82 7.60
C VAL A 95 -4.41 10.19 7.04
N THR A 96 -3.37 10.79 7.60
CA THR A 96 -2.69 11.96 7.02
C THR A 96 -1.21 11.66 6.90
N VAL A 97 -0.72 11.71 5.65
CA VAL A 97 0.68 11.50 5.28
C VAL A 97 1.32 12.87 5.05
N PRO A 98 2.45 13.19 5.70
CA PRO A 98 3.17 14.45 5.48
C PRO A 98 4.12 14.35 4.28
N PHE A 99 4.52 15.51 3.73
CA PHE A 99 5.55 15.58 2.70
C PHE A 99 6.95 15.29 3.26
N LYS A 100 7.21 15.77 4.47
CA LYS A 100 8.46 15.48 5.18
C LYS A 100 8.38 14.11 5.86
N ARG A 101 9.51 13.44 6.01
CA ARG A 101 9.58 12.20 6.78
C ARG A 101 9.21 12.45 8.24
N PRO A 102 8.36 11.62 8.84
CA PRO A 102 7.95 11.77 10.24
C PRO A 102 8.95 11.11 11.21
N ASP A 103 10.20 11.54 11.20
CA ASP A 103 11.31 10.98 11.97
C ASP A 103 11.79 11.93 13.08
N TYR A 104 10.85 12.48 13.83
CA TYR A 104 11.13 13.48 14.86
C TYR A 104 11.23 12.86 16.26
N ASP A 105 12.20 13.31 17.03
CA ASP A 105 12.32 13.11 18.48
C ASP A 105 12.34 11.66 18.95
N TYR A 106 12.86 10.74 18.16
CA TYR A 106 13.12 9.37 18.59
C TYR A 106 14.19 8.69 17.73
N GLU A 107 14.87 7.73 18.33
CA GLU A 107 15.86 6.92 17.64
C GLU A 107 15.18 5.99 16.62
N LEU A 108 15.65 6.04 15.37
CA LEU A 108 15.16 5.16 14.31
C LEU A 108 15.74 3.76 14.48
N ARG A 109 14.89 2.74 14.44
CA ARG A 109 15.34 1.36 14.36
C ARG A 109 15.45 0.94 12.89
N GLY A 110 16.65 0.59 12.47
CA GLY A 110 16.97 0.21 11.10
C GLY A 110 17.44 1.40 10.24
N PRO A 111 17.78 1.16 8.97
CA PRO A 111 18.35 2.17 8.10
C PRO A 111 17.33 3.28 7.81
N ALA A 112 17.82 4.52 7.71
CA ALA A 112 17.03 5.63 7.23
C ALA A 112 16.56 5.36 5.79
N LEU A 113 15.36 5.83 5.46
CA LEU A 113 14.85 5.73 4.11
C LEU A 113 15.64 6.68 3.18
N PRO A 114 16.01 6.25 1.97
CA PRO A 114 16.96 6.97 1.11
C PRO A 114 16.33 8.13 0.32
N PHE A 115 15.39 8.87 0.90
CA PHE A 115 14.75 10.01 0.22
C PHE A 115 14.43 11.15 1.21
N PHE A 116 14.43 12.37 0.71
CA PHE A 116 14.20 13.58 1.51
C PHE A 116 12.73 13.96 1.62
N HIS A 117 11.92 13.58 0.66
CA HIS A 117 10.49 13.90 0.57
C HIS A 117 9.66 12.61 0.54
N ASN A 118 8.40 12.74 0.86
CA ASN A 118 7.49 11.60 0.93
C ASN A 118 6.32 11.79 -0.03
N ILE A 119 6.43 11.21 -1.22
CA ILE A 119 5.44 11.26 -2.29
C ILE A 119 4.91 9.88 -2.68
N PHE A 120 5.10 8.88 -1.82
CA PHE A 120 4.75 7.50 -2.08
C PHE A 120 3.26 7.25 -1.88
N PRO A 121 2.60 6.54 -2.81
CA PRO A 121 1.21 6.11 -2.64
C PRO A 121 1.10 5.00 -1.59
N SER A 122 -0.11 4.72 -1.15
CA SER A 122 -0.42 3.41 -0.59
C SER A 122 -0.26 2.35 -1.66
N SER A 123 0.23 1.16 -1.31
CA SER A 123 0.41 0.12 -2.32
C SER A 123 -0.03 -1.26 -1.83
N ILE A 124 -0.58 -2.04 -2.77
CA ILE A 124 -1.00 -3.44 -2.58
C ILE A 124 -0.39 -4.21 -3.74
N VAL A 125 0.66 -4.98 -3.46
CA VAL A 125 1.51 -5.55 -4.50
C VAL A 125 1.79 -7.03 -4.23
N GLY A 126 1.22 -7.87 -5.07
CA GLY A 126 1.56 -9.29 -5.19
C GLY A 126 2.87 -9.51 -5.93
N ILE A 127 3.06 -10.70 -6.48
CA ILE A 127 4.17 -11.04 -7.39
C ILE A 127 3.61 -11.76 -8.62
N PRO A 128 4.31 -11.76 -9.75
CA PRO A 128 3.84 -12.41 -10.96
C PRO A 128 3.44 -13.88 -10.72
N GLY A 129 2.23 -14.25 -11.16
CA GLY A 129 1.67 -15.59 -10.97
C GLY A 129 1.11 -15.90 -9.56
N HIS A 130 1.31 -15.00 -8.59
CA HIS A 130 0.80 -15.14 -7.22
C HIS A 130 0.17 -13.79 -6.77
N PRO A 131 -1.07 -13.54 -7.12
CA PRO A 131 -1.76 -12.31 -6.74
C PRO A 131 -2.08 -12.29 -5.24
N ILE A 132 -2.25 -11.08 -4.71
CA ILE A 132 -2.96 -10.91 -3.45
C ILE A 132 -4.46 -11.05 -3.74
N GLU A 133 -5.18 -11.84 -2.94
CA GLU A 133 -6.56 -12.18 -3.22
C GLU A 133 -7.55 -11.52 -2.27
N ASN A 134 -8.67 -11.05 -2.80
CA ASN A 134 -9.83 -10.56 -2.03
C ASN A 134 -9.48 -9.47 -1.01
N VAL A 135 -9.14 -8.28 -1.50
CA VAL A 135 -8.88 -7.10 -0.67
C VAL A 135 -10.10 -6.18 -0.65
N THR A 136 -10.54 -5.80 0.54
CA THR A 136 -11.63 -4.83 0.73
C THR A 136 -11.10 -3.56 1.41
N LEU A 137 -11.31 -2.42 0.76
CA LEU A 137 -11.05 -1.08 1.29
C LEU A 137 -12.39 -0.36 1.47
N GLU A 138 -12.85 -0.17 2.71
CA GLU A 138 -14.17 0.39 3.00
C GLU A 138 -14.10 1.58 3.95
N ASN A 139 -14.80 2.66 3.66
CA ASN A 139 -14.85 3.86 4.50
C ASN A 139 -13.45 4.41 4.82
N ILE A 140 -12.63 4.57 3.80
CA ILE A 140 -11.24 5.03 3.91
C ILE A 140 -11.15 6.53 3.59
N LYS A 141 -10.40 7.26 4.39
CA LYS A 141 -10.08 8.67 4.11
C LYS A 141 -8.59 8.92 4.27
N ILE A 142 -7.91 9.20 3.17
CA ILE A 142 -6.47 9.49 3.20
C ILE A 142 -6.20 10.89 2.63
N THR A 143 -5.34 11.62 3.32
CA THR A 143 -4.77 12.86 2.81
C THR A 143 -3.29 12.65 2.54
N TYR A 144 -2.91 12.76 1.27
CA TYR A 144 -1.53 12.69 0.80
C TYR A 144 -0.92 14.08 0.65
N PRO A 145 0.40 14.21 0.65
CA PRO A 145 1.04 15.51 0.48
C PRO A 145 0.87 16.09 -0.94
N GLY A 146 0.91 15.25 -1.97
CA GLY A 146 1.10 15.67 -3.36
C GLY A 146 2.57 15.98 -3.66
N ARG A 147 2.83 16.91 -4.59
CA ARG A 147 4.16 17.36 -5.03
C ARG A 147 4.98 16.30 -5.75
N GLY A 148 4.33 15.35 -6.42
CA GLY A 148 5.02 14.42 -7.30
C GLY A 148 5.83 15.17 -8.35
N ASN A 149 7.05 14.69 -8.63
CA ASN A 149 7.89 15.30 -9.65
C ASN A 149 7.28 15.09 -11.04
N ARG A 150 7.24 16.16 -11.86
CA ARG A 150 6.68 16.11 -13.21
C ARG A 150 7.35 15.05 -14.10
N ALA A 151 8.64 14.77 -13.88
CA ALA A 151 9.35 13.71 -14.58
C ALA A 151 8.74 12.32 -14.32
N PHE A 152 8.21 12.06 -13.12
CA PHE A 152 7.52 10.81 -12.79
C PHE A 152 6.09 10.78 -13.29
N ALA A 153 5.39 11.92 -13.30
CA ALA A 153 4.09 12.02 -13.95
C ALA A 153 4.14 11.67 -15.44
N ASN A 154 5.28 11.89 -16.04
CA ASN A 154 5.57 11.53 -17.42
C ASN A 154 6.23 10.15 -17.57
N LEU A 155 6.33 9.34 -16.48
CA LEU A 155 6.64 7.93 -16.66
C LEU A 155 5.54 7.38 -17.55
N PRO A 156 5.86 7.01 -18.79
CA PRO A 156 4.81 6.60 -19.71
C PRO A 156 4.09 5.41 -19.11
N LEU A 157 2.76 5.49 -19.04
CA LEU A 157 1.95 4.39 -18.48
C LEU A 157 2.12 3.09 -19.24
N ASN A 158 2.63 3.14 -20.48
CA ASN A 158 3.05 1.97 -21.25
C ASN A 158 4.41 1.37 -20.82
N ARG A 159 5.05 1.92 -19.82
CA ARG A 159 6.31 1.43 -19.23
C ARG A 159 6.15 0.95 -17.77
N LEU A 160 4.94 0.63 -17.36
CA LEU A 160 4.69 0.07 -16.02
C LEU A 160 5.45 -1.24 -15.79
N ASP A 161 5.73 -1.99 -16.85
CA ASP A 161 6.56 -3.20 -16.81
C ASP A 161 8.02 -2.93 -16.38
N ASP A 162 8.49 -1.69 -16.49
CA ASP A 162 9.83 -1.30 -16.03
C ASP A 162 9.91 -1.13 -14.49
N ILE A 163 8.77 -1.11 -13.79
CA ILE A 163 8.75 -1.08 -12.33
C ILE A 163 9.23 -2.44 -11.82
N PRO A 164 10.33 -2.47 -11.03
CA PRO A 164 10.94 -3.74 -10.63
C PRO A 164 10.03 -4.54 -9.69
N GLU A 165 9.95 -5.85 -9.88
CA GLU A 165 9.15 -6.74 -9.05
C GLU A 165 9.70 -6.94 -7.64
N LYS A 166 11.00 -7.00 -7.48
CA LYS A 166 11.71 -7.12 -6.19
C LYS A 166 11.11 -8.17 -5.24
N PRO A 167 10.88 -9.41 -5.69
CA PRO A 167 10.16 -10.40 -4.87
C PRO A 167 10.92 -10.82 -3.61
N GLY A 168 12.24 -10.73 -3.63
CA GLY A 168 13.13 -11.15 -2.53
C GLY A 168 13.69 -10.00 -1.67
N ASP A 169 13.45 -8.74 -2.08
CA ASP A 169 13.96 -7.58 -1.35
C ASP A 169 13.20 -7.38 -0.04
N TYR A 170 13.86 -6.76 0.95
CA TYR A 170 13.19 -6.41 2.21
C TYR A 170 12.00 -5.47 1.94
N PRO A 171 10.79 -5.80 2.43
CA PRO A 171 9.60 -5.01 2.13
C PRO A 171 9.61 -3.67 2.86
N GLU A 172 9.48 -2.63 2.07
CA GLU A 172 9.33 -1.26 2.54
C GLU A 172 8.47 -0.48 1.55
N PHE A 173 7.61 0.38 2.03
CA PHE A 173 6.66 1.11 1.17
C PHE A 173 7.32 1.91 0.04
N SER A 174 8.59 2.23 0.17
CA SER A 174 9.41 2.93 -0.85
C SER A 174 10.24 2.00 -1.74
N MET A 175 10.13 0.69 -1.57
CA MET A 175 11.01 -0.29 -2.22
C MET A 175 10.98 -0.25 -3.76
N PHE A 176 9.89 0.21 -4.34
CA PHE A 176 9.74 0.32 -5.80
C PHE A 176 10.21 1.65 -6.36
N GLY A 177 10.71 2.57 -5.53
CA GLY A 177 11.00 3.93 -5.92
C GLY A 177 9.73 4.79 -6.00
N GLU A 178 9.80 5.89 -6.73
CA GLU A 178 8.68 6.81 -6.90
C GLU A 178 7.69 6.27 -7.92
N LEU A 179 6.63 5.64 -7.45
CA LEU A 179 5.58 5.02 -8.26
C LEU A 179 4.76 6.07 -9.04
N PRO A 180 4.20 5.70 -10.21
CA PRO A 180 3.45 6.60 -11.09
C PRO A 180 2.01 6.88 -10.60
N ALA A 181 1.79 6.88 -9.31
CA ALA A 181 0.53 7.24 -8.67
C ALA A 181 0.78 8.07 -7.42
N TRP A 182 -0.18 8.92 -7.02
CA TRP A 182 -0.06 9.64 -5.75
C TRP A 182 -0.91 9.05 -4.62
N GLY A 183 -1.96 8.31 -4.94
CA GLY A 183 -2.91 7.76 -3.97
C GLY A 183 -2.73 6.27 -3.74
N PHE A 184 -3.07 5.45 -4.71
CA PHE A 184 -2.93 3.99 -4.65
C PHE A 184 -2.19 3.42 -5.86
N TYR A 185 -1.35 2.43 -5.59
CA TYR A 185 -0.75 1.58 -6.61
C TYR A 185 -1.08 0.11 -6.28
N LEU A 186 -1.80 -0.54 -7.18
CA LEU A 186 -2.19 -1.94 -7.06
C LEU A 186 -1.51 -2.74 -8.17
N ARG A 187 -0.86 -3.85 -7.83
CA ARG A 187 -0.22 -4.71 -8.83
C ARG A 187 -0.32 -6.18 -8.42
N HIS A 188 -0.65 -7.04 -9.38
CA HIS A 188 -0.87 -8.47 -9.14
C HIS A 188 -1.87 -8.70 -8.00
N VAL A 189 -3.11 -8.25 -8.19
CA VAL A 189 -4.20 -8.40 -7.21
C VAL A 189 -5.43 -8.98 -7.89
N ASP A 190 -6.05 -9.97 -7.28
CA ASP A 190 -7.29 -10.57 -7.76
C ASP A 190 -8.40 -10.44 -6.71
N GLY A 191 -9.48 -9.78 -7.10
CA GLY A 191 -10.58 -9.47 -6.19
C GLY A 191 -10.30 -8.23 -5.33
N VAL A 192 -10.72 -7.04 -5.81
CA VAL A 192 -10.59 -5.78 -5.07
C VAL A 192 -11.96 -5.12 -4.92
N ASN A 193 -12.35 -4.84 -3.68
CA ASN A 193 -13.54 -4.05 -3.39
C ASN A 193 -13.14 -2.71 -2.77
N VAL A 194 -13.47 -1.62 -3.46
CA VAL A 194 -13.27 -0.25 -2.99
C VAL A 194 -14.63 0.37 -2.76
N LYS A 195 -14.97 0.67 -1.50
CA LYS A 195 -16.28 1.21 -1.13
C LYS A 195 -16.17 2.43 -0.24
N ASN A 196 -16.79 3.53 -0.65
CA ASN A 196 -16.77 4.79 0.09
C ASN A 196 -15.34 5.22 0.48
N VAL A 197 -14.47 5.28 -0.52
CA VAL A 197 -13.07 5.69 -0.34
C VAL A 197 -12.89 7.14 -0.79
N LYS A 198 -12.25 7.95 0.04
CA LYS A 198 -11.95 9.34 -0.24
C LYS A 198 -10.46 9.58 -0.10
N ILE A 199 -9.83 9.93 -1.19
CA ILE A 199 -8.43 10.33 -1.21
C ILE A 199 -8.30 11.78 -1.67
N LYS A 200 -7.35 12.50 -1.11
CA LYS A 200 -7.05 13.87 -1.50
C LYS A 200 -5.56 14.18 -1.36
N ILE A 201 -5.09 15.09 -2.19
CA ILE A 201 -3.77 15.72 -2.05
C ILE A 201 -3.89 17.11 -1.41
N LYS A 202 -2.81 17.58 -0.80
CA LYS A 202 -2.70 18.94 -0.27
C LYS A 202 -2.20 19.92 -1.33
N ASP A 203 -1.17 19.52 -2.04
CA ASP A 203 -0.51 20.31 -3.08
C ASP A 203 -0.66 19.56 -4.42
N GLU A 204 -0.49 20.27 -5.54
CA GLU A 204 -0.57 19.70 -6.88
C GLU A 204 0.33 18.47 -7.07
N ASP A 205 -0.16 17.49 -7.82
CA ASP A 205 0.61 16.32 -8.22
C ASP A 205 0.23 15.95 -9.66
N TYR A 206 1.21 15.70 -10.49
CA TYR A 206 1.02 15.42 -11.91
C TYR A 206 0.69 13.94 -12.20
N ARG A 207 0.77 13.09 -11.20
CA ARG A 207 0.47 11.67 -11.35
C ARG A 207 -1.03 11.42 -11.23
N PRO A 208 -1.56 10.35 -11.83
CA PRO A 208 -2.92 9.89 -11.56
C PRO A 208 -3.08 9.49 -10.08
N ALA A 209 -4.33 9.47 -9.63
CA ALA A 209 -4.63 9.13 -8.25
C ALA A 209 -4.41 7.63 -7.96
N ILE A 210 -4.81 6.77 -8.88
CA ILE A 210 -4.76 5.32 -8.74
C ILE A 210 -4.19 4.71 -10.01
N VAL A 211 -3.26 3.78 -9.87
CA VAL A 211 -2.77 2.93 -10.95
C VAL A 211 -2.99 1.48 -10.58
N CYS A 212 -3.65 0.75 -11.46
CA CYS A 212 -3.87 -0.68 -11.39
C CYS A 212 -3.08 -1.37 -12.51
N ASP A 213 -2.18 -2.27 -12.16
CA ASP A 213 -1.32 -3.02 -13.07
C ASP A 213 -1.48 -4.52 -12.80
N ASP A 214 -2.04 -5.27 -13.74
CA ASP A 214 -2.42 -6.67 -13.57
C ASP A 214 -3.35 -6.87 -12.35
N VAL A 215 -4.48 -6.12 -12.36
CA VAL A 215 -5.54 -6.24 -11.35
C VAL A 215 -6.77 -6.87 -11.99
N LYS A 216 -7.33 -7.89 -11.33
CA LYS A 216 -8.51 -8.60 -11.80
C LYS A 216 -9.66 -8.48 -10.81
N ASN A 217 -10.89 -8.55 -11.35
CA ASN A 217 -12.11 -8.59 -10.54
C ASN A 217 -12.19 -7.45 -9.52
N MET A 218 -12.06 -6.21 -10.01
CA MET A 218 -12.11 -5.01 -9.17
C MET A 218 -13.49 -4.35 -9.25
N ARG A 219 -14.07 -4.03 -8.09
CA ARG A 219 -15.29 -3.25 -7.96
C ARG A 219 -15.04 -1.98 -7.15
N VAL A 220 -15.42 -0.86 -7.72
CA VAL A 220 -15.26 0.47 -7.10
C VAL A 220 -16.63 1.10 -6.94
N GLU A 221 -17.03 1.40 -5.70
CA GLU A 221 -18.27 2.09 -5.37
C GLU A 221 -17.97 3.36 -4.55
N SER A 222 -18.48 4.50 -5.00
CA SER A 222 -18.38 5.78 -4.26
C SER A 222 -16.93 6.17 -3.95
N LEU A 223 -16.06 6.15 -4.97
CA LEU A 223 -14.70 6.69 -4.87
C LEU A 223 -14.72 8.21 -5.06
N LYS A 224 -14.13 8.95 -4.13
CA LYS A 224 -13.97 10.40 -4.23
C LYS A 224 -12.51 10.78 -4.25
N VAL A 225 -12.07 11.25 -5.40
CA VAL A 225 -10.71 11.79 -5.58
C VAL A 225 -10.78 13.31 -5.56
N LYS A 226 -9.92 13.94 -4.74
CA LYS A 226 -9.74 15.39 -4.68
C LYS A 226 -8.28 15.75 -4.94
N GLY A 227 -7.99 16.20 -6.13
CA GLY A 227 -6.71 16.69 -6.60
C GLY A 227 -6.93 17.68 -7.74
N ASP A 228 -5.92 18.43 -8.09
CA ASP A 228 -6.03 19.46 -9.14
C ASP A 228 -5.83 18.88 -10.54
N ASN A 229 -5.47 17.62 -10.65
CA ASN A 229 -5.24 16.98 -11.93
C ASN A 229 -6.56 16.44 -12.49
N LYS A 230 -6.94 16.95 -13.68
CA LYS A 230 -8.07 16.46 -14.47
C LYS A 230 -7.75 15.20 -15.28
N ALA A 231 -6.54 14.64 -15.12
CA ALA A 231 -6.20 13.35 -15.71
C ALA A 231 -7.08 12.25 -15.09
N ASN A 232 -7.29 11.17 -15.82
CA ASN A 232 -8.08 10.02 -15.36
C ASN A 232 -7.64 9.62 -13.95
N ASP A 233 -8.57 9.66 -12.99
CA ASP A 233 -8.28 9.35 -11.60
C ASP A 233 -7.80 7.91 -11.41
N ILE A 234 -8.24 6.99 -12.27
CA ILE A 234 -7.86 5.58 -12.26
C ILE A 234 -7.27 5.20 -13.63
N ILE A 235 -6.06 4.67 -13.61
CA ILE A 235 -5.40 4.09 -14.79
C ILE A 235 -5.39 2.58 -14.66
N LEU A 236 -5.82 1.90 -15.70
CA LEU A 236 -5.85 0.43 -15.79
C LEU A 236 -4.82 -0.03 -16.83
N HIS A 237 -3.91 -0.90 -16.41
CA HIS A 237 -2.92 -1.56 -17.27
C HIS A 237 -3.00 -3.07 -17.05
N LYS A 238 -3.13 -3.86 -18.10
CA LYS A 238 -3.27 -5.33 -18.03
C LYS A 238 -4.32 -5.81 -17.02
N SER A 239 -5.32 -4.96 -16.72
CA SER A 239 -6.35 -5.23 -15.72
C SER A 239 -7.66 -5.63 -16.39
N GLU A 240 -8.37 -6.58 -15.75
CA GLU A 240 -9.56 -7.23 -16.31
C GLU A 240 -10.72 -7.20 -15.31
N ASN A 241 -11.96 -7.19 -15.81
CA ASN A 241 -13.19 -7.23 -15.01
C ASN A 241 -13.23 -6.12 -13.95
N VAL A 242 -13.03 -4.87 -14.38
CA VAL A 242 -13.08 -3.69 -13.50
C VAL A 242 -14.41 -2.98 -13.67
N GLU A 243 -15.18 -2.89 -12.60
CA GLU A 243 -16.45 -2.18 -12.53
C GLU A 243 -16.30 -0.92 -11.66
N ILE A 244 -16.65 0.24 -12.20
CA ILE A 244 -16.62 1.51 -11.47
C ILE A 244 -18.06 2.05 -11.43
N ILE A 245 -18.58 2.24 -10.22
CA ILE A 245 -19.93 2.72 -9.94
C ILE A 245 -19.81 4.02 -9.12
N ASP A 246 -20.41 5.09 -9.65
CA ASP A 246 -20.45 6.41 -9.01
C ASP A 246 -21.40 6.47 -7.79
#